data_7687feb9890a09f4749a74c7dd090763
#
_entry.id   7687feb9890a09f4749a74c7dd090763
#
_cell.length_a   1.000
_cell.length_b   1.000
_cell.length_c   1.000
_cell.angle_alpha   90.00
_cell.angle_beta   90.00
_cell.angle_gamma   90.00
#
_symmetry.space_group_name_H-M   'P 1'
#
loop_
_entity.id
_entity.type
_entity.pdbx_description
1 polymer ?
#
loop_
_entity_poly.entity_id
_entity_poly.type
_entity_poly.pdbx_seq_one_letter_code
_entity_poly.pdbx_strand_id
1 'polypeptide(L)'
;MIQNQINIQDKFTMRVNFNLKSLANVGSKKSQIWLTTTIKGKRVRVYTGLLIEKEYWKKTTRSEVGECAITGTHLSRVVNEQNERINTELRNILKYCKEYGEMVSRQDLMSEPLEHSADNFKRIIECKIRGEEAQIRKNPKDFIEDYIQRKARMVNRDSQRRIVSGTVYNHKNALRRLMLFCEEERLGLVWELFNTRFEERFTAWMQDKEYSANTIASQYSIAKVWLTEAETEGLITDKHFHRWSTKCHDVENIYLTEEEIAKIYNLDFNSEELRSQINPRHRIEETRDMFVVACWTGLRFGDWKDLSKIEIVGHTMTVHTRKTNKTVVIPLHPFVKAIYEKYGRTFPKVVDKTHALQAIRQCAKWAGIDEHTSLSRVQGGQTVVKRGVKSDFLMNHTARRSFATNMYLKGVPPISIMAITGHTTEANFMKYIKVDKHQHAEVVARAFAPQP
;
A
#
# COMPACT_ATOMS: atom_id res chain seq x y z
N MET A 1 -44.80 21.84 1.55
CA MET A 1 -43.72 20.89 1.92
C MET A 1 -44.07 20.31 3.28
N ILE A 2 -44.37 19.04 3.37
CA ILE A 2 -44.59 18.36 4.66
C ILE A 2 -43.45 17.44 4.90
N GLN A 3 -42.88 17.59 6.07
CA GLN A 3 -41.65 16.95 6.51
C GLN A 3 -41.98 15.79 7.44
N ASN A 4 -41.65 14.56 7.04
CA ASN A 4 -41.67 13.41 7.94
C ASN A 4 -40.37 13.32 8.70
N GLN A 5 -40.42 13.39 10.00
CA GLN A 5 -39.33 13.02 10.86
C GLN A 5 -39.47 11.53 11.19
N ILE A 6 -38.55 10.70 10.70
CA ILE A 6 -38.39 9.35 11.20
C ILE A 6 -37.44 9.43 12.39
N ASN A 7 -38.01 9.33 13.59
CA ASN A 7 -37.27 9.38 14.84
C ASN A 7 -36.96 7.94 15.24
N ILE A 8 -35.68 7.55 15.25
CA ILE A 8 -35.23 6.24 15.69
C ILE A 8 -34.30 6.45 16.85
N GLN A 9 -34.81 6.21 18.07
CA GLN A 9 -34.10 6.24 19.35
C GLN A 9 -32.93 7.25 19.39
N ASP A 10 -33.21 8.48 19.70
CA ASP A 10 -32.33 9.61 20.11
C ASP A 10 -31.03 9.92 19.34
N LYS A 11 -30.64 9.16 18.34
CA LYS A 11 -29.38 9.37 17.59
C LYS A 11 -29.53 9.66 16.08
N PHE A 12 -30.68 9.34 15.48
CA PHE A 12 -30.82 9.49 14.03
C PHE A 12 -32.18 10.02 13.64
N THR A 13 -32.24 11.23 13.08
CA THR A 13 -33.46 11.85 12.55
C THR A 13 -33.30 12.15 11.08
N MET A 14 -34.12 11.50 10.24
CA MET A 14 -34.13 11.74 8.80
C MET A 14 -35.48 12.27 8.37
N ARG A 15 -35.49 13.41 7.65
CA ARG A 15 -36.71 13.98 7.07
C ARG A 15 -36.89 13.50 5.64
N VAL A 16 -38.00 12.86 5.33
CA VAL A 16 -38.35 12.35 4.02
C VAL A 16 -39.55 13.07 3.49
N ASN A 17 -39.49 13.50 2.20
CA ASN A 17 -40.60 14.15 1.53
C ASN A 17 -40.85 13.48 0.17
N PHE A 18 -42.12 13.39 -0.22
CA PHE A 18 -42.53 13.01 -1.57
C PHE A 18 -42.95 14.25 -2.35
N ASN A 19 -42.46 14.38 -3.59
CA ASN A 19 -42.70 15.54 -4.44
C ASN A 19 -43.05 15.08 -5.87
N LEU A 20 -43.89 15.84 -6.57
CA LEU A 20 -44.15 15.61 -7.95
C LEU A 20 -43.13 16.29 -8.87
N LYS A 21 -42.77 15.59 -9.94
CA LYS A 21 -42.00 16.13 -11.07
C LYS A 21 -42.75 15.87 -12.35
N SER A 22 -43.02 16.91 -13.13
CA SER A 22 -43.66 16.80 -14.43
C SER A 22 -42.83 15.97 -15.40
N LEU A 23 -43.47 15.17 -16.22
CA LEU A 23 -42.84 14.49 -17.33
C LEU A 23 -42.43 15.50 -18.41
N ALA A 24 -41.32 15.25 -19.10
CA ALA A 24 -40.83 16.14 -20.16
C ALA A 24 -41.71 16.17 -21.40
N ASN A 25 -42.58 15.16 -21.61
CA ASN A 25 -43.47 15.10 -22.74
C ASN A 25 -44.65 16.05 -22.55
N VAL A 26 -44.75 17.03 -23.44
CA VAL A 26 -45.86 17.99 -23.52
C VAL A 26 -47.15 17.21 -23.80
N GLY A 27 -48.11 17.24 -22.83
CA GLY A 27 -49.41 16.57 -22.94
C GLY A 27 -49.69 15.43 -21.96
N SER A 28 -48.69 14.95 -21.20
CA SER A 28 -48.97 13.94 -20.19
C SER A 28 -49.64 14.53 -18.95
N LYS A 29 -50.85 14.03 -18.60
CA LYS A 29 -51.56 14.38 -17.36
C LYS A 29 -50.84 13.82 -16.11
N LYS A 30 -49.95 12.82 -16.28
CA LYS A 30 -49.25 12.13 -15.17
C LYS A 30 -47.95 12.81 -14.81
N SER A 31 -47.61 12.78 -13.53
CA SER A 31 -46.37 13.29 -12.96
C SER A 31 -45.67 12.18 -12.21
N GLN A 32 -44.32 12.22 -12.19
CA GLN A 32 -43.49 11.29 -11.44
C GLN A 32 -43.48 11.64 -9.94
N ILE A 33 -43.53 10.63 -9.08
CA ILE A 33 -43.37 10.80 -7.64
C ILE A 33 -41.91 10.58 -7.30
N TRP A 34 -41.31 11.55 -6.64
CA TRP A 34 -39.89 11.50 -6.18
C TRP A 34 -39.83 11.62 -4.67
N LEU A 35 -39.06 10.73 -4.05
CA LEU A 35 -38.59 10.86 -2.67
C LEU A 35 -37.45 11.87 -2.63
N THR A 36 -37.47 12.77 -1.66
CA THR A 36 -36.39 13.73 -1.38
C THR A 36 -36.05 13.74 0.12
N THR A 37 -34.77 13.75 0.42
CA THR A 37 -34.25 13.87 1.78
C THR A 37 -32.91 14.60 1.76
N THR A 38 -32.36 14.89 2.94
CA THR A 38 -31.02 15.46 3.08
C THR A 38 -30.22 14.59 4.06
N ILE A 39 -29.04 14.15 3.61
CA ILE A 39 -28.14 13.32 4.40
C ILE A 39 -26.79 14.01 4.49
N LYS A 40 -26.32 14.31 5.71
CA LYS A 40 -25.07 15.03 5.96
C LYS A 40 -24.93 16.29 5.07
N GLY A 41 -26.00 17.09 4.96
CA GLY A 41 -26.01 18.32 4.15
C GLY A 41 -26.21 18.12 2.64
N LYS A 42 -26.10 16.91 2.11
CA LYS A 42 -26.29 16.59 0.68
C LYS A 42 -27.73 16.21 0.40
N ARG A 43 -28.37 16.91 -0.55
CA ARG A 43 -29.73 16.61 -0.98
C ARG A 43 -29.77 15.35 -1.83
N VAL A 44 -30.60 14.38 -1.46
CA VAL A 44 -30.81 13.11 -2.18
C VAL A 44 -32.19 13.10 -2.82
N ARG A 45 -32.27 12.58 -4.05
CA ARG A 45 -33.52 12.37 -4.78
C ARG A 45 -33.53 10.94 -5.29
N VAL A 46 -34.65 10.23 -5.04
CA VAL A 46 -34.90 8.87 -5.52
C VAL A 46 -36.21 8.84 -6.29
N TYR A 47 -36.19 8.29 -7.49
CA TYR A 47 -37.43 8.05 -8.24
C TYR A 47 -38.14 6.82 -7.68
N THR A 48 -39.43 6.98 -7.33
CA THR A 48 -40.21 5.91 -6.71
C THR A 48 -40.75 4.85 -7.69
N GLY A 49 -40.63 5.09 -9.01
CA GLY A 49 -41.27 4.26 -10.03
C GLY A 49 -42.76 4.56 -10.24
N LEU A 50 -43.35 5.43 -9.43
CA LEU A 50 -44.78 5.68 -9.40
C LEU A 50 -45.14 6.93 -10.21
N LEU A 51 -46.31 6.89 -10.86
CA LEU A 51 -46.89 7.98 -11.63
C LEU A 51 -48.31 8.27 -11.13
N ILE A 52 -48.63 9.56 -10.99
CA ILE A 52 -49.96 10.02 -10.57
C ILE A 52 -50.40 11.27 -11.38
N GLU A 53 -51.71 11.44 -11.61
CA GLU A 53 -52.23 12.70 -12.15
C GLU A 53 -52.22 13.77 -11.07
N LYS A 54 -51.85 15.02 -11.44
CA LYS A 54 -51.68 16.13 -10.49
C LYS A 54 -52.91 16.43 -9.66
N GLU A 55 -54.10 16.25 -10.24
CA GLU A 55 -55.38 16.48 -9.57
C GLU A 55 -55.65 15.53 -8.41
N TYR A 56 -55.06 14.32 -8.45
CA TYR A 56 -55.18 13.32 -7.36
C TYR A 56 -54.05 13.41 -6.33
N TRP A 57 -53.20 14.42 -6.40
CA TRP A 57 -52.14 14.64 -5.41
C TRP A 57 -52.55 15.64 -4.33
N LYS A 58 -52.45 15.28 -3.06
CA LYS A 58 -52.79 16.16 -1.93
C LYS A 58 -51.85 17.37 -1.88
N LYS A 59 -52.41 18.60 -1.91
CA LYS A 59 -51.63 19.85 -1.83
C LYS A 59 -51.03 20.09 -0.44
N THR A 60 -51.68 19.62 0.61
CA THR A 60 -51.20 19.63 2.00
C THR A 60 -51.03 18.18 2.42
N THR A 61 -49.82 17.75 2.47
CA THR A 61 -49.49 16.35 2.68
C THR A 61 -49.44 16.00 4.15
N ARG A 62 -50.26 15.07 4.59
CA ARG A 62 -49.98 14.19 5.72
C ARG A 62 -49.03 13.10 5.22
N SER A 63 -47.81 13.48 4.89
CA SER A 63 -46.82 12.54 4.38
C SER A 63 -46.20 11.69 5.48
N GLU A 64 -46.52 11.95 6.76
CA GLU A 64 -46.11 11.17 7.94
C GLU A 64 -46.56 9.70 7.85
N VAL A 65 -47.54 9.40 7.00
CA VAL A 65 -48.14 8.06 6.82
C VAL A 65 -48.09 7.57 5.37
N GLY A 66 -47.46 8.29 4.41
CA GLY A 66 -47.40 7.86 3.00
C GLY A 66 -48.74 7.99 2.25
N GLU A 67 -49.66 8.84 2.71
CA GLU A 67 -50.99 9.05 2.14
C GLU A 67 -51.03 10.32 1.29
N CYS A 68 -50.28 10.34 0.20
CA CYS A 68 -50.15 11.50 -0.67
C CYS A 68 -51.15 11.51 -1.83
N ALA A 69 -51.68 10.35 -2.22
CA ALA A 69 -52.72 10.24 -3.23
C ALA A 69 -54.12 10.42 -2.59
N ILE A 70 -54.99 11.15 -3.29
CA ILE A 70 -56.37 11.38 -2.84
C ILE A 70 -57.17 10.08 -3.00
N THR A 71 -57.82 9.66 -1.92
CA THR A 71 -58.75 8.52 -1.89
C THR A 71 -60.08 8.93 -1.30
N GLY A 72 -61.16 8.27 -1.69
CA GLY A 72 -62.48 8.54 -1.16
C GLY A 72 -63.60 8.09 -2.10
N THR A 73 -64.84 8.05 -1.56
CA THR A 73 -66.03 7.57 -2.24
C THR A 73 -66.48 8.47 -3.40
N HIS A 74 -65.96 9.66 -3.50
CA HIS A 74 -66.22 10.62 -4.60
C HIS A 74 -65.43 10.35 -5.89
N LEU A 75 -64.43 9.42 -5.81
CA LEU A 75 -63.65 9.00 -6.95
C LEU A 75 -64.27 7.77 -7.63
N SER A 76 -64.03 7.60 -8.93
CA SER A 76 -64.37 6.34 -9.57
C SER A 76 -63.63 5.19 -8.91
N ARG A 77 -64.24 4.01 -8.90
CA ARG A 77 -63.63 2.81 -8.24
C ARG A 77 -62.21 2.54 -8.72
N VAL A 78 -61.99 2.65 -10.05
CA VAL A 78 -60.67 2.41 -10.67
C VAL A 78 -59.60 3.40 -10.17
N VAL A 79 -59.93 4.68 -10.11
CA VAL A 79 -59.04 5.74 -9.65
C VAL A 79 -58.76 5.57 -8.16
N ASN A 80 -59.77 5.24 -7.37
CA ASN A 80 -59.59 5.02 -5.94
C ASN A 80 -58.66 3.84 -5.64
N GLU A 81 -58.90 2.69 -6.31
CA GLU A 81 -58.02 1.51 -6.16
C GLU A 81 -56.59 1.83 -6.62
N GLN A 82 -56.38 2.56 -7.68
CA GLN A 82 -55.05 2.98 -8.13
C GLN A 82 -54.38 3.90 -7.11
N ASN A 83 -55.06 4.86 -6.57
CA ASN A 83 -54.52 5.79 -5.57
C ASN A 83 -54.22 5.08 -4.23
N GLU A 84 -55.00 4.11 -3.82
CA GLU A 84 -54.73 3.24 -2.67
C GLU A 84 -53.45 2.40 -2.88
N ARG A 85 -53.24 1.85 -4.07
CA ARG A 85 -51.96 1.16 -4.39
C ARG A 85 -50.79 2.11 -4.32
N ILE A 86 -50.91 3.33 -4.83
CA ILE A 86 -49.83 4.34 -4.75
C ILE A 86 -49.56 4.65 -3.27
N ASN A 87 -50.57 4.88 -2.45
CA ASN A 87 -50.36 5.14 -1.01
C ASN A 87 -49.71 3.94 -0.30
N THR A 88 -50.04 2.71 -0.68
CA THR A 88 -49.45 1.51 -0.13
C THR A 88 -47.95 1.46 -0.46
N GLU A 89 -47.57 1.72 -1.73
CA GLU A 89 -46.17 1.74 -2.12
C GLU A 89 -45.37 2.88 -1.46
N LEU A 90 -46.00 4.05 -1.28
CA LEU A 90 -45.34 5.13 -0.52
C LEU A 90 -45.09 4.77 0.95
N ARG A 91 -46.02 4.05 1.58
CA ARG A 91 -45.83 3.50 2.94
C ARG A 91 -44.68 2.48 2.99
N ASN A 92 -44.58 1.61 1.98
CA ASN A 92 -43.45 0.66 1.87
C ASN A 92 -42.13 1.39 1.73
N ILE A 93 -42.04 2.43 0.90
CA ILE A 93 -40.84 3.25 0.75
C ILE A 93 -40.45 3.94 2.06
N LEU A 94 -41.40 4.48 2.81
CA LEU A 94 -41.14 5.03 4.15
C LEU A 94 -40.62 3.98 5.11
N LYS A 95 -41.15 2.75 5.07
CA LYS A 95 -40.64 1.62 5.85
C LYS A 95 -39.19 1.32 5.47
N TYR A 96 -38.82 1.31 4.19
CA TYR A 96 -37.44 1.13 3.77
C TYR A 96 -36.51 2.24 4.26
N CYS A 97 -36.96 3.47 4.27
CA CYS A 97 -36.21 4.59 4.84
C CYS A 97 -36.00 4.42 6.36
N LYS A 98 -36.98 3.91 7.08
CA LYS A 98 -36.88 3.60 8.50
C LYS A 98 -35.89 2.47 8.77
N GLU A 99 -36.01 1.38 8.02
CA GLU A 99 -35.07 0.24 8.08
C GLU A 99 -33.62 0.70 7.85
N TYR A 100 -33.38 1.58 6.85
CA TYR A 100 -32.06 2.16 6.63
C TYR A 100 -31.57 2.94 7.86
N GLY A 101 -32.41 3.76 8.48
CA GLY A 101 -32.05 4.48 9.68
C GLY A 101 -31.71 3.54 10.86
N GLU A 102 -32.46 2.46 11.02
CA GLU A 102 -32.17 1.41 12.02
C GLU A 102 -30.84 0.72 11.75
N MET A 103 -30.55 0.38 10.49
CA MET A 103 -29.25 -0.18 10.11
C MET A 103 -28.08 0.72 10.44
N VAL A 104 -28.22 2.04 10.16
CA VAL A 104 -27.19 3.03 10.51
C VAL A 104 -27.04 3.18 12.02
N SER A 105 -28.13 3.14 12.78
CA SER A 105 -28.12 3.28 14.25
C SER A 105 -27.53 2.07 14.98
N ARG A 106 -27.61 0.87 14.38
CA ARG A 106 -27.09 -0.40 14.92
C ARG A 106 -25.65 -0.68 14.51
N GLN A 107 -24.90 0.31 14.03
CA GLN A 107 -23.52 0.15 13.53
C GLN A 107 -22.60 -0.62 14.49
N ASP A 108 -22.74 -0.38 15.80
CA ASP A 108 -21.90 -1.02 16.81
C ASP A 108 -22.20 -2.53 17.00
N LEU A 109 -23.35 -3.00 16.50
CA LEU A 109 -23.83 -4.38 16.61
C LEU A 109 -23.64 -5.20 15.32
N MET A 110 -23.25 -4.54 14.23
CA MET A 110 -23.11 -5.19 12.93
C MET A 110 -21.67 -5.62 12.70
N SER A 111 -21.48 -6.81 12.15
CA SER A 111 -20.17 -7.28 11.69
C SER A 111 -19.60 -6.43 10.55
N GLU A 112 -20.45 -5.69 9.85
CA GLU A 112 -20.11 -4.81 8.72
C GLU A 112 -20.86 -3.47 8.87
N PRO A 113 -20.17 -2.43 9.42
CA PRO A 113 -20.78 -1.12 9.62
C PRO A 113 -21.18 -0.47 8.29
N LEU A 114 -22.42 0.00 8.22
CA LEU A 114 -22.95 0.76 7.09
C LEU A 114 -22.51 2.22 7.17
N GLU A 115 -21.77 2.70 6.16
CA GLU A 115 -21.48 4.12 6.05
C GLU A 115 -22.77 4.92 5.79
N HIS A 116 -23.12 5.84 6.69
CA HIS A 116 -24.22 6.78 6.52
C HIS A 116 -23.84 7.86 5.50
N SER A 117 -24.10 7.61 4.21
CA SER A 117 -23.84 8.55 3.11
C SER A 117 -25.07 8.71 2.21
N ALA A 118 -25.11 9.84 1.48
CA ALA A 118 -26.15 10.13 0.50
C ALA A 118 -26.25 9.05 -0.60
N ASP A 119 -25.10 8.53 -1.01
CA ASP A 119 -24.98 7.56 -2.10
C ASP A 119 -25.40 6.16 -1.65
N ASN A 120 -25.02 5.74 -0.43
CA ASN A 120 -25.49 4.48 0.16
C ASN A 120 -27.01 4.51 0.40
N PHE A 121 -27.54 5.60 0.94
CA PHE A 121 -28.99 5.74 1.11
C PHE A 121 -29.71 5.60 -0.23
N LYS A 122 -29.30 6.39 -1.24
CA LYS A 122 -29.93 6.36 -2.56
C LYS A 122 -29.94 4.95 -3.15
N ARG A 123 -28.78 4.29 -3.16
CA ARG A 123 -28.61 2.94 -3.70
C ARG A 123 -29.49 1.91 -2.98
N ILE A 124 -29.49 1.90 -1.67
CA ILE A 124 -30.25 0.94 -0.86
C ILE A 124 -31.75 1.12 -1.10
N ILE A 125 -32.24 2.37 -1.11
CA ILE A 125 -33.64 2.64 -1.36
C ILE A 125 -34.06 2.29 -2.79
N GLU A 126 -33.23 2.60 -3.81
CA GLU A 126 -33.47 2.21 -5.19
C GLU A 126 -33.55 0.68 -5.38
N CYS A 127 -32.64 -0.08 -4.74
CA CYS A 127 -32.69 -1.54 -4.76
C CYS A 127 -33.97 -2.08 -4.10
N LYS A 128 -34.31 -1.57 -2.92
CA LYS A 128 -35.55 -1.97 -2.21
C LYS A 128 -36.82 -1.69 -3.02
N ILE A 129 -36.88 -0.53 -3.70
CA ILE A 129 -38.01 -0.18 -4.61
C ILE A 129 -38.09 -1.17 -5.79
N ARG A 130 -36.97 -1.67 -6.30
CA ARG A 130 -36.92 -2.66 -7.38
C ARG A 130 -37.10 -4.10 -6.92
N GLY A 131 -37.20 -4.34 -5.62
CA GLY A 131 -37.27 -5.69 -5.07
C GLY A 131 -35.94 -6.44 -5.11
N GLU A 132 -34.82 -5.73 -5.26
CA GLU A 132 -33.47 -6.28 -5.28
C GLU A 132 -32.88 -6.25 -3.86
N GLU A 133 -32.10 -7.27 -3.48
CA GLU A 133 -31.29 -7.21 -2.25
C GLU A 133 -30.15 -6.18 -2.40
N ALA A 134 -30.21 -5.14 -1.58
CA ALA A 134 -29.14 -4.15 -1.57
C ALA A 134 -27.94 -4.68 -0.78
N GLN A 135 -26.86 -5.00 -1.46
CA GLN A 135 -25.60 -5.25 -0.78
C GLN A 135 -25.14 -4.00 -0.03
N ILE A 136 -24.89 -4.14 1.28
CA ILE A 136 -24.31 -3.07 2.09
C ILE A 136 -22.87 -2.86 1.63
N ARG A 137 -22.56 -1.67 1.08
CA ARG A 137 -21.18 -1.35 0.73
C ARG A 137 -20.38 -1.10 2.00
N LYS A 138 -19.34 -1.89 2.21
CA LYS A 138 -18.29 -1.58 3.20
C LYS A 138 -17.69 -0.22 2.88
N ASN A 139 -17.42 0.59 3.89
CA ASN A 139 -16.65 1.81 3.64
C ASN A 139 -15.18 1.44 3.31
N PRO A 140 -14.45 2.28 2.54
CA PRO A 140 -13.10 1.94 2.10
C PRO A 140 -12.11 1.68 3.24
N LYS A 141 -12.22 2.39 4.36
CA LYS A 141 -11.33 2.21 5.52
C LYS A 141 -11.49 0.81 6.11
N ASP A 142 -12.72 0.45 6.47
CA ASP A 142 -12.99 -0.85 7.11
C ASP A 142 -12.69 -2.02 6.16
N PHE A 143 -12.99 -1.85 4.87
CA PHE A 143 -12.63 -2.81 3.85
C PHE A 143 -11.12 -3.03 3.76
N ILE A 144 -10.32 -1.95 3.72
CA ILE A 144 -8.86 -2.03 3.63
C ILE A 144 -8.28 -2.60 4.92
N GLU A 145 -8.80 -2.24 6.09
CA GLU A 145 -8.37 -2.78 7.38
C GLU A 145 -8.64 -4.30 7.45
N ASP A 146 -9.83 -4.74 7.05
CA ASP A 146 -10.16 -6.16 6.95
C ASP A 146 -9.26 -6.89 5.93
N TYR A 147 -9.05 -6.30 4.75
CA TYR A 147 -8.10 -6.83 3.77
C TYR A 147 -6.70 -7.02 4.38
N ILE A 148 -6.19 -6.04 5.13
CA ILE A 148 -4.88 -6.12 5.78
C ILE A 148 -4.85 -7.24 6.83
N GLN A 149 -5.93 -7.42 7.61
CA GLN A 149 -6.05 -8.51 8.59
C GLN A 149 -6.10 -9.88 7.90
N ARG A 150 -6.93 -10.03 6.87
CA ARG A 150 -6.99 -11.25 6.05
C ARG A 150 -5.61 -11.57 5.45
N LYS A 151 -4.94 -10.57 4.89
CA LYS A 151 -3.59 -10.68 4.31
C LYS A 151 -2.56 -11.16 5.33
N ALA A 152 -2.63 -10.71 6.58
CA ALA A 152 -1.71 -11.14 7.65
C ALA A 152 -1.86 -12.64 8.00
N ARG A 153 -3.04 -13.21 7.76
CA ARG A 153 -3.35 -14.63 8.00
C ARG A 153 -3.10 -15.50 6.77
N MET A 154 -3.00 -14.91 5.59
CA MET A 154 -2.83 -15.64 4.33
C MET A 154 -1.47 -16.31 4.23
N VAL A 155 -1.45 -17.43 3.56
CA VAL A 155 -0.26 -18.13 3.10
C VAL A 155 0.02 -17.71 1.65
N ASN A 156 1.26 -17.39 1.34
CA ASN A 156 1.67 -17.11 -0.03
C ASN A 156 1.52 -18.40 -0.86
N ARG A 157 0.82 -18.33 -2.00
CA ARG A 157 0.51 -19.50 -2.84
C ARG A 157 1.76 -20.20 -3.37
N ASP A 158 2.79 -19.43 -3.72
CA ASP A 158 4.02 -19.98 -4.32
C ASP A 158 4.96 -20.58 -3.27
N SER A 159 5.09 -19.93 -2.11
CA SER A 159 6.05 -20.33 -1.07
C SER A 159 5.43 -21.16 0.05
N GLN A 160 4.10 -21.33 0.09
CA GLN A 160 3.34 -22.00 1.16
C GLN A 160 3.64 -21.45 2.57
N ARG A 161 4.11 -20.21 2.66
CA ARG A 161 4.46 -19.53 3.93
C ARG A 161 3.52 -18.38 4.21
N ARG A 162 3.32 -18.08 5.48
CA ARG A 162 2.59 -16.86 5.90
C ARG A 162 3.24 -15.62 5.30
N ILE A 163 2.39 -14.68 4.89
CA ILE A 163 2.86 -13.41 4.33
C ILE A 163 3.74 -12.70 5.36
N VAL A 164 4.91 -12.24 4.89
CA VAL A 164 5.93 -11.62 5.75
C VAL A 164 5.37 -10.36 6.40
N SER A 165 5.66 -10.18 7.69
CA SER A 165 5.27 -9.00 8.49
C SER A 165 5.59 -7.66 7.82
N GLY A 166 6.66 -7.59 7.03
CA GLY A 166 7.02 -6.40 6.24
C GLY A 166 6.00 -6.01 5.18
N THR A 167 5.32 -6.99 4.53
CA THR A 167 4.25 -6.70 3.57
C THR A 167 3.04 -6.09 4.29
N VAL A 168 2.62 -6.67 5.40
CA VAL A 168 1.53 -6.16 6.23
C VAL A 168 1.85 -4.74 6.73
N TYR A 169 3.08 -4.51 7.18
CA TYR A 169 3.56 -3.19 7.60
C TYR A 169 3.47 -2.15 6.48
N ASN A 170 3.83 -2.52 5.24
CA ASN A 170 3.73 -1.62 4.09
C ASN A 170 2.28 -1.24 3.79
N HIS A 171 1.34 -2.21 3.84
CA HIS A 171 -0.09 -1.93 3.68
C HIS A 171 -0.62 -1.00 4.78
N LYS A 172 -0.25 -1.21 6.05
CA LYS A 172 -0.65 -0.32 7.16
C LYS A 172 -0.11 1.09 6.98
N ASN A 173 1.15 1.25 6.55
CA ASN A 173 1.71 2.56 6.28
C ASN A 173 1.05 3.25 5.08
N ALA A 174 0.67 2.48 4.06
CA ALA A 174 -0.03 3.02 2.90
C ALA A 174 -1.43 3.53 3.29
N LEU A 175 -2.18 2.78 4.09
CA LEU A 175 -3.48 3.23 4.61
C LEU A 175 -3.32 4.48 5.49
N ARG A 176 -2.33 4.51 6.39
CA ARG A 176 -2.07 5.68 7.22
C ARG A 176 -1.81 6.95 6.41
N ARG A 177 -1.04 6.86 5.32
CA ARG A 177 -0.79 8.02 4.42
C ARG A 177 -2.07 8.45 3.71
N LEU A 178 -2.87 7.50 3.24
CA LEU A 178 -4.15 7.79 2.61
C LEU A 178 -5.11 8.49 3.59
N MET A 179 -5.18 8.04 4.82
CA MET A 179 -6.01 8.66 5.86
C MET A 179 -5.52 10.08 6.20
N LEU A 180 -4.20 10.28 6.31
CA LEU A 180 -3.60 11.60 6.56
C LEU A 180 -3.90 12.57 5.42
N PHE A 181 -3.81 12.12 4.18
CA PHE A 181 -4.23 12.90 3.01
C PHE A 181 -5.69 13.32 3.11
N CYS A 182 -6.58 12.38 3.43
CA CYS A 182 -8.01 12.68 3.57
C CYS A 182 -8.29 13.69 4.69
N GLU A 183 -7.57 13.59 5.81
CA GLU A 183 -7.70 14.49 6.94
C GLU A 183 -7.24 15.91 6.59
N GLU A 184 -6.04 16.06 6.04
CA GLU A 184 -5.46 17.36 5.68
C GLU A 184 -6.25 18.06 4.56
N GLU A 185 -6.69 17.31 3.55
CA GLU A 185 -7.50 17.82 2.44
C GLU A 185 -9.00 17.94 2.77
N ARG A 186 -9.41 17.61 4.01
CA ARG A 186 -10.82 17.60 4.47
C ARG A 186 -11.74 16.77 3.58
N LEU A 187 -11.27 15.61 3.13
CA LEU A 187 -11.98 14.66 2.28
C LEU A 187 -12.51 13.49 3.11
N GLY A 188 -13.67 12.97 2.74
CA GLY A 188 -14.11 11.67 3.22
C GLY A 188 -13.36 10.55 2.50
N LEU A 189 -12.94 9.51 3.24
CA LEU A 189 -12.43 8.29 2.62
C LEU A 189 -13.63 7.43 2.16
N VAL A 190 -14.12 7.75 0.96
CA VAL A 190 -15.25 7.10 0.28
C VAL A 190 -14.80 6.53 -1.05
N TRP A 191 -15.54 5.56 -1.63
CA TRP A 191 -15.14 4.93 -2.91
C TRP A 191 -15.06 5.93 -4.07
N GLU A 192 -15.89 6.97 -4.05
CA GLU A 192 -15.93 8.04 -5.05
C GLU A 192 -14.70 8.96 -5.00
N LEU A 193 -13.89 8.85 -3.96
CA LEU A 193 -12.58 9.53 -3.87
C LEU A 193 -11.62 9.05 -4.96
N PHE A 194 -11.65 7.75 -5.29
CA PHE A 194 -10.73 7.12 -6.25
C PHE A 194 -11.12 7.37 -7.71
N ASN A 195 -11.46 8.61 -8.03
CA ASN A 195 -11.83 9.07 -9.37
C ASN A 195 -10.62 9.54 -10.18
N THR A 196 -10.86 10.10 -11.38
CA THR A 196 -9.83 10.57 -12.32
C THR A 196 -8.89 11.62 -11.74
N ARG A 197 -9.33 12.43 -10.75
CA ARG A 197 -8.51 13.49 -10.13
C ARG A 197 -7.72 13.03 -8.92
N PHE A 198 -7.98 11.80 -8.44
CA PHE A 198 -7.32 11.31 -7.24
C PHE A 198 -5.81 11.20 -7.42
N GLU A 199 -5.34 10.64 -8.56
CA GLU A 199 -3.91 10.47 -8.83
C GLU A 199 -3.15 11.80 -8.77
N GLU A 200 -3.69 12.83 -9.44
CA GLU A 200 -3.08 14.16 -9.47
C GLU A 200 -2.99 14.78 -8.06
N ARG A 201 -4.12 14.82 -7.34
CA ARG A 201 -4.20 15.44 -6.00
C ARG A 201 -3.34 14.71 -4.99
N PHE A 202 -3.41 13.38 -4.97
CA PHE A 202 -2.65 12.57 -4.02
C PHE A 202 -1.14 12.60 -4.33
N THR A 203 -0.75 12.63 -5.61
CA THR A 203 0.65 12.79 -6.03
C THR A 203 1.18 14.14 -5.58
N ALA A 204 0.46 15.25 -5.84
CA ALA A 204 0.85 16.59 -5.42
C ALA A 204 1.05 16.64 -3.89
N TRP A 205 0.07 16.16 -3.13
CA TRP A 205 0.18 16.10 -1.66
C TRP A 205 1.39 15.28 -1.19
N MET A 206 1.67 14.13 -1.81
CA MET A 206 2.85 13.33 -1.45
C MET A 206 4.15 14.04 -1.83
N GLN A 207 4.18 14.80 -2.93
CA GLN A 207 5.34 15.60 -3.34
C GLN A 207 5.59 16.76 -2.37
N ASP A 208 4.54 17.46 -1.94
CA ASP A 208 4.62 18.52 -0.93
C ASP A 208 5.16 18.02 0.42
N LYS A 209 4.89 16.77 0.75
CA LYS A 209 5.47 16.06 1.91
C LYS A 209 6.86 15.47 1.63
N GLU A 210 7.50 15.83 0.52
CA GLU A 210 8.84 15.39 0.13
C GLU A 210 9.00 13.87 0.02
N TYR A 211 7.93 13.11 -0.29
CA TYR A 211 8.07 11.70 -0.56
C TYR A 211 8.85 11.44 -1.86
N SER A 212 9.68 10.37 -1.85
CA SER A 212 10.38 9.96 -3.07
C SER A 212 9.43 9.39 -4.11
N ALA A 213 9.76 9.54 -5.41
CA ALA A 213 9.00 8.97 -6.52
C ALA A 213 8.73 7.48 -6.35
N ASN A 214 9.69 6.70 -5.82
CA ASN A 214 9.52 5.28 -5.55
C ASN A 214 8.56 4.99 -4.38
N THR A 215 8.47 5.89 -3.40
CA THR A 215 7.48 5.79 -2.34
C THR A 215 6.08 6.03 -2.88
N ILE A 216 5.91 7.02 -3.77
CA ILE A 216 4.64 7.31 -4.46
C ILE A 216 4.22 6.13 -5.34
N ALA A 217 5.12 5.59 -6.17
CA ALA A 217 4.85 4.41 -6.99
C ALA A 217 4.45 3.19 -6.17
N SER A 218 5.11 2.96 -5.03
CA SER A 218 4.76 1.89 -4.09
C SER A 218 3.38 2.11 -3.45
N GLN A 219 3.03 3.36 -3.14
CA GLN A 219 1.72 3.72 -2.62
C GLN A 219 0.61 3.34 -3.61
N TYR A 220 0.76 3.70 -4.89
CA TYR A 220 -0.19 3.31 -5.93
C TYR A 220 -0.24 1.82 -6.18
N SER A 221 0.90 1.12 -6.14
CA SER A 221 0.95 -0.34 -6.27
C SER A 221 0.10 -1.03 -5.18
N ILE A 222 0.18 -0.54 -3.94
CA ILE A 222 -0.59 -1.07 -2.82
C ILE A 222 -2.07 -0.69 -2.96
N ALA A 223 -2.39 0.55 -3.30
CA ALA A 223 -3.76 1.00 -3.49
C ALA A 223 -4.46 0.24 -4.62
N LYS A 224 -3.78 -0.01 -5.75
CA LYS A 224 -4.31 -0.86 -6.83
C LYS A 224 -4.74 -2.25 -6.35
N VAL A 225 -3.96 -2.87 -5.47
CA VAL A 225 -4.32 -4.19 -4.90
C VAL A 225 -5.65 -4.11 -4.14
N TRP A 226 -5.84 -3.07 -3.33
CA TRP A 226 -7.10 -2.87 -2.58
C TRP A 226 -8.28 -2.59 -3.51
N LEU A 227 -8.07 -1.71 -4.50
CA LEU A 227 -9.12 -1.31 -5.43
C LEU A 227 -9.51 -2.43 -6.40
N THR A 228 -8.57 -3.29 -6.80
CA THR A 228 -8.87 -4.49 -7.59
C THR A 228 -9.71 -5.49 -6.80
N GLU A 229 -9.41 -5.69 -5.52
CA GLU A 229 -10.24 -6.53 -4.65
C GLU A 229 -11.64 -5.92 -4.47
N ALA A 230 -11.71 -4.61 -4.23
CA ALA A 230 -12.98 -3.89 -4.10
C ALA A 230 -13.80 -3.90 -5.41
N GLU A 231 -13.14 -3.84 -6.57
CA GLU A 231 -13.80 -4.00 -7.87
C GLU A 231 -14.40 -5.41 -8.02
N THR A 232 -13.66 -6.43 -7.60
CA THR A 232 -14.12 -7.82 -7.63
C THR A 232 -15.34 -8.03 -6.72
N GLU A 233 -15.40 -7.34 -5.57
CA GLU A 233 -16.56 -7.35 -4.67
C GLU A 233 -17.68 -6.38 -5.12
N GLY A 234 -17.55 -5.69 -6.26
CA GLY A 234 -18.56 -4.75 -6.78
C GLY A 234 -18.71 -3.46 -5.96
N LEU A 235 -17.74 -3.11 -5.12
CA LEU A 235 -17.76 -1.93 -4.26
C LEU A 235 -17.38 -0.65 -5.01
N ILE A 236 -16.57 -0.76 -6.06
CA ILE A 236 -16.14 0.33 -6.92
C ILE A 236 -16.46 0.00 -8.38
N THR A 237 -16.96 0.97 -9.11
CA THR A 237 -17.28 0.85 -10.54
C THR A 237 -16.31 1.62 -11.43
N ASP A 238 -15.64 2.63 -10.88
CA ASP A 238 -14.62 3.40 -11.59
C ASP A 238 -13.34 2.58 -11.72
N LYS A 239 -12.88 2.39 -12.96
CA LYS A 239 -11.69 1.59 -13.30
C LYS A 239 -10.46 2.44 -13.57
N HIS A 240 -10.50 3.72 -13.29
CA HIS A 240 -9.43 4.67 -13.62
C HIS A 240 -8.11 4.32 -12.93
N PHE A 241 -8.18 3.75 -11.72
CA PHE A 241 -7.01 3.33 -10.95
C PHE A 241 -6.12 2.31 -11.68
N HIS A 242 -6.63 1.54 -12.63
CA HIS A 242 -5.80 0.64 -13.44
C HIS A 242 -4.75 1.38 -14.27
N ARG A 243 -4.96 2.67 -14.58
CA ARG A 243 -4.04 3.51 -15.35
C ARG A 243 -2.96 4.19 -14.50
N TRP A 244 -3.09 4.20 -13.17
CA TRP A 244 -2.12 4.86 -12.30
C TRP A 244 -0.71 4.31 -12.51
N SER A 245 0.27 5.20 -12.54
CA SER A 245 1.66 4.79 -12.72
C SER A 245 2.21 4.15 -11.43
N THR A 246 2.78 2.97 -11.59
CA THR A 246 3.50 2.25 -10.51
C THR A 246 4.97 2.08 -10.85
N LYS A 247 5.46 2.82 -11.86
CA LYS A 247 6.83 2.73 -12.36
C LYS A 247 7.81 3.25 -11.31
N CYS A 248 8.73 2.41 -10.90
CA CYS A 248 9.85 2.80 -10.04
C CYS A 248 10.98 3.40 -10.87
N HIS A 249 11.62 4.42 -10.33
CA HIS A 249 12.83 5.02 -10.90
C HIS A 249 14.07 4.32 -10.34
N ASP A 250 15.08 4.17 -11.17
CA ASP A 250 16.37 3.70 -10.71
C ASP A 250 17.00 4.73 -9.78
N VAL A 251 17.59 4.25 -8.69
CA VAL A 251 18.25 5.09 -7.69
C VAL A 251 19.75 4.82 -7.78
N GLU A 252 20.52 5.89 -7.87
CA GLU A 252 21.96 5.79 -7.78
C GLU A 252 22.36 5.24 -6.41
N ASN A 253 23.35 4.38 -6.42
CA ASN A 253 23.85 3.70 -5.23
C ASN A 253 25.33 3.41 -5.41
N ILE A 254 26.03 3.31 -4.29
CA ILE A 254 27.46 2.98 -4.23
C ILE A 254 27.68 1.48 -4.01
N TYR A 255 28.91 1.05 -4.32
CA TYR A 255 29.49 -0.21 -3.88
C TYR A 255 30.89 0.05 -3.32
N LEU A 256 31.47 -0.92 -2.60
CA LEU A 256 32.83 -0.91 -2.12
C LEU A 256 33.70 -1.80 -3.03
N THR A 257 34.88 -1.30 -3.40
CA THR A 257 35.87 -2.11 -4.09
C THR A 257 36.47 -3.14 -3.15
N GLU A 258 37.22 -4.11 -3.66
CA GLU A 258 37.89 -5.12 -2.86
C GLU A 258 38.94 -4.51 -1.92
N GLU A 259 39.66 -3.47 -2.41
CA GLU A 259 40.66 -2.73 -1.63
C GLU A 259 39.99 -1.98 -0.45
N GLU A 260 38.82 -1.38 -0.69
CA GLU A 260 38.06 -0.72 0.36
C GLU A 260 37.52 -1.71 1.42
N ILE A 261 37.07 -2.89 0.95
CA ILE A 261 36.64 -3.97 1.87
C ILE A 261 37.84 -4.46 2.69
N ALA A 262 39.02 -4.59 2.06
CA ALA A 262 40.26 -4.98 2.78
C ALA A 262 40.69 -3.91 3.79
N LYS A 263 40.59 -2.63 3.48
CA LYS A 263 40.85 -1.54 4.45
C LYS A 263 39.94 -1.64 5.67
N ILE A 264 38.63 -1.88 5.46
CA ILE A 264 37.67 -2.07 6.55
C ILE A 264 38.05 -3.33 7.38
N TYR A 265 38.40 -4.44 6.74
CA TYR A 265 38.78 -5.68 7.41
C TYR A 265 40.03 -5.50 8.26
N ASN A 266 41.03 -4.75 7.79
CA ASN A 266 42.34 -4.57 8.44
C ASN A 266 42.34 -3.50 9.55
N LEU A 267 41.19 -2.93 9.92
CA LEU A 267 41.11 -2.00 11.06
C LEU A 267 41.57 -2.68 12.33
N ASP A 268 42.59 -2.10 13.00
CA ASP A 268 43.10 -2.59 14.29
C ASP A 268 42.31 -1.98 15.46
N PHE A 269 41.34 -2.74 15.94
CA PHE A 269 40.51 -2.35 17.09
C PHE A 269 41.30 -2.35 18.44
N ASN A 270 42.51 -2.84 18.46
CA ASN A 270 43.39 -2.80 19.63
C ASN A 270 44.28 -1.57 19.68
N SER A 271 44.34 -0.79 18.58
CA SER A 271 45.09 0.48 18.55
C SER A 271 44.52 1.45 19.60
N GLU A 272 45.38 2.25 20.21
CA GLU A 272 45.00 3.23 21.23
C GLU A 272 44.04 4.26 20.67
N GLU A 273 44.23 4.64 19.40
CA GLU A 273 43.39 5.57 18.67
C GLU A 273 41.94 5.08 18.55
N LEU A 274 41.70 3.83 18.12
CA LEU A 274 40.34 3.31 17.97
C LEU A 274 39.71 2.95 19.32
N ARG A 275 40.50 2.38 20.26
CA ARG A 275 40.01 2.06 21.60
C ARG A 275 39.39 3.23 22.33
N SER A 276 39.97 4.44 22.19
CA SER A 276 39.43 5.65 22.82
C SER A 276 38.07 6.08 22.26
N GLN A 277 37.75 5.71 21.03
CA GLN A 277 36.53 6.11 20.30
C GLN A 277 35.43 5.05 20.41
N ILE A 278 35.69 3.84 20.89
CA ILE A 278 34.77 2.72 20.87
C ILE A 278 34.02 2.60 22.19
N ASN A 279 32.70 2.62 22.13
CA ASN A 279 31.91 2.16 23.26
C ASN A 279 31.83 0.62 23.25
N PRO A 280 32.37 -0.08 24.29
CA PRO A 280 32.38 -1.54 24.32
C PRO A 280 31.02 -2.22 24.19
N ARG A 281 29.94 -1.50 24.54
CA ARG A 281 28.56 -2.01 24.41
C ARG A 281 28.08 -2.17 22.98
N HIS A 282 28.73 -1.51 22.01
CA HIS A 282 28.23 -1.44 20.64
C HIS A 282 28.69 -2.59 19.74
N ARG A 283 29.56 -3.50 20.21
CA ARG A 283 30.05 -4.65 19.44
C ARG A 283 30.44 -4.29 18.00
N ILE A 284 31.13 -3.17 17.82
CA ILE A 284 31.46 -2.58 16.51
C ILE A 284 32.33 -3.53 15.69
N GLU A 285 33.33 -4.14 16.30
CA GLU A 285 34.23 -5.08 15.63
C GLU A 285 33.46 -6.29 15.07
N GLU A 286 32.59 -6.90 15.85
CA GLU A 286 31.73 -8.01 15.38
C GLU A 286 30.81 -7.58 14.22
N THR A 287 30.28 -6.39 14.30
CA THR A 287 29.43 -5.84 13.23
C THR A 287 30.24 -5.58 11.96
N ARG A 288 31.48 -5.06 12.07
CA ARG A 288 32.45 -4.91 11.01
C ARG A 288 32.74 -6.25 10.34
N ASP A 289 33.10 -7.27 11.13
CA ASP A 289 33.41 -8.59 10.63
C ASP A 289 32.25 -9.21 9.88
N MET A 290 31.03 -9.11 10.42
CA MET A 290 29.82 -9.59 9.75
C MET A 290 29.47 -8.81 8.47
N PHE A 291 29.79 -7.53 8.41
CA PHE A 291 29.65 -6.76 7.18
C PHE A 291 30.66 -7.19 6.10
N VAL A 292 31.89 -7.46 6.48
CA VAL A 292 32.92 -8.03 5.58
C VAL A 292 32.46 -9.40 5.07
N VAL A 293 31.95 -10.27 5.94
CA VAL A 293 31.34 -11.55 5.52
C VAL A 293 30.23 -11.30 4.50
N ALA A 294 29.35 -10.30 4.71
CA ALA A 294 28.30 -9.96 3.78
C ALA A 294 28.84 -9.46 2.42
N CYS A 295 29.97 -8.72 2.41
CA CYS A 295 30.65 -8.25 1.20
C CYS A 295 31.22 -9.39 0.35
N TRP A 296 31.57 -10.54 0.95
CA TRP A 296 32.13 -11.70 0.26
C TRP A 296 31.15 -12.87 0.08
N THR A 297 29.92 -12.73 0.58
CA THR A 297 28.86 -13.74 0.40
C THR A 297 27.67 -13.24 -0.38
N GLY A 298 27.53 -11.93 -0.54
CA GLY A 298 26.39 -11.32 -1.22
C GLY A 298 25.05 -11.51 -0.51
N LEU A 299 25.01 -11.97 0.72
CA LEU A 299 23.79 -12.23 1.50
C LEU A 299 23.03 -10.95 1.82
N ARG A 300 21.70 -11.04 1.99
CA ARG A 300 20.88 -9.92 2.46
C ARG A 300 21.06 -9.70 3.96
N PHE A 301 20.82 -8.49 4.46
CA PHE A 301 20.90 -8.18 5.90
C PHE A 301 20.12 -9.19 6.76
N GLY A 302 18.90 -9.53 6.35
CA GLY A 302 18.09 -10.52 7.06
C GLY A 302 18.72 -11.91 7.18
N ASP A 303 19.64 -12.25 6.25
CA ASP A 303 20.33 -13.52 6.21
C ASP A 303 21.68 -13.42 6.96
N TRP A 304 22.54 -12.45 6.62
CA TRP A 304 23.87 -12.34 7.20
C TRP A 304 23.90 -11.86 8.67
N LYS A 305 22.86 -11.19 9.15
CA LYS A 305 22.82 -10.74 10.56
C LYS A 305 22.84 -11.88 11.58
N ASP A 306 22.56 -13.10 11.16
CA ASP A 306 22.51 -14.27 12.02
C ASP A 306 22.85 -15.52 11.21
N LEU A 307 24.11 -15.88 11.21
CA LEU A 307 24.68 -17.06 10.55
C LEU A 307 24.99 -18.19 11.55
N SER A 308 24.39 -18.18 12.75
CA SER A 308 24.62 -19.20 13.79
C SER A 308 24.14 -20.60 13.38
N LYS A 309 23.33 -20.72 12.36
CA LYS A 309 22.75 -21.99 11.86
C LYS A 309 23.14 -22.24 10.41
N ILE A 310 24.42 -22.21 10.12
CA ILE A 310 24.94 -22.55 8.80
C ILE A 310 25.75 -23.82 8.86
N GLU A 311 25.86 -24.45 7.71
CA GLU A 311 26.73 -25.61 7.53
C GLU A 311 27.92 -25.22 6.66
N ILE A 312 29.12 -25.49 7.14
CA ILE A 312 30.37 -25.31 6.39
C ILE A 312 30.96 -26.69 6.10
N VAL A 313 31.07 -27.00 4.81
CA VAL A 313 31.68 -28.25 4.36
C VAL A 313 32.84 -27.92 3.40
N GLY A 314 34.04 -28.30 3.77
CA GLY A 314 35.23 -27.99 2.99
C GLY A 314 35.43 -26.48 2.81
N HIS A 315 35.31 -26.03 1.58
CA HIS A 315 35.51 -24.62 1.20
C HIS A 315 34.20 -23.91 0.88
N THR A 316 33.04 -24.44 1.25
CA THR A 316 31.73 -23.86 0.95
C THR A 316 30.87 -23.72 2.21
N MET A 317 30.02 -22.71 2.19
CA MET A 317 29.00 -22.42 3.20
C MET A 317 27.61 -22.54 2.58
N THR A 318 26.74 -23.32 3.21
CA THR A 318 25.33 -23.47 2.80
C THR A 318 24.43 -22.59 3.66
N VAL A 319 23.62 -21.75 3.01
CA VAL A 319 22.71 -20.81 3.67
C VAL A 319 21.30 -20.96 3.14
N HIS A 320 20.31 -21.08 4.02
CA HIS A 320 18.90 -21.00 3.68
C HIS A 320 18.40 -19.55 3.79
N THR A 321 18.14 -18.91 2.65
CA THR A 321 17.73 -17.51 2.60
C THR A 321 16.30 -17.30 3.11
N ARG A 322 16.10 -16.35 4.02
CA ARG A 322 14.80 -16.10 4.68
C ARG A 322 13.75 -15.53 3.73
N LYS A 323 14.13 -14.60 2.83
CA LYS A 323 13.18 -13.90 1.96
C LYS A 323 12.68 -14.74 0.78
N THR A 324 13.59 -15.51 0.16
CA THR A 324 13.27 -16.26 -1.08
C THR A 324 13.15 -17.76 -0.83
N ASN A 325 13.45 -18.22 0.38
CA ASN A 325 13.45 -19.63 0.78
C ASN A 325 14.31 -20.53 -0.12
N LYS A 326 15.38 -19.97 -0.66
CA LYS A 326 16.33 -20.72 -1.48
C LYS A 326 17.53 -21.12 -0.66
N THR A 327 18.03 -22.32 -0.88
CA THR A 327 19.34 -22.75 -0.43
C THR A 327 20.38 -22.22 -1.40
N VAL A 328 21.38 -21.53 -0.90
CA VAL A 328 22.54 -21.04 -1.67
C VAL A 328 23.81 -21.65 -1.09
N VAL A 329 24.70 -22.05 -2.00
CA VAL A 329 26.02 -22.57 -1.66
C VAL A 329 27.04 -21.52 -2.05
N ILE A 330 27.85 -21.07 -1.11
CA ILE A 330 28.72 -19.92 -1.26
C ILE A 330 30.16 -20.36 -0.99
N PRO A 331 31.13 -20.13 -1.90
CA PRO A 331 32.52 -20.40 -1.64
C PRO A 331 33.06 -19.48 -0.55
N LEU A 332 33.91 -20.00 0.34
CA LEU A 332 34.50 -19.25 1.44
C LEU A 332 35.70 -18.43 0.97
N HIS A 333 35.55 -17.11 0.97
CA HIS A 333 36.67 -16.20 0.81
C HIS A 333 37.64 -16.29 2.02
N PRO A 334 38.96 -16.07 1.84
CA PRO A 334 39.93 -16.11 2.95
C PRO A 334 39.52 -15.25 4.16
N PHE A 335 39.02 -14.04 3.97
CA PHE A 335 38.52 -13.19 5.06
C PHE A 335 37.34 -13.82 5.82
N VAL A 336 36.42 -14.46 5.11
CA VAL A 336 35.26 -15.14 5.73
C VAL A 336 35.72 -16.30 6.57
N LYS A 337 36.71 -17.07 6.07
CA LYS A 337 37.33 -18.19 6.82
C LYS A 337 38.06 -17.69 8.07
N ALA A 338 38.89 -16.64 7.95
CA ALA A 338 39.59 -16.05 9.07
C ALA A 338 38.66 -15.53 10.17
N ILE A 339 37.54 -14.85 9.76
CA ILE A 339 36.51 -14.39 10.70
C ILE A 339 35.85 -15.59 11.40
N TYR A 340 35.48 -16.64 10.65
CA TYR A 340 34.89 -17.85 11.22
C TYR A 340 35.80 -18.49 12.29
N GLU A 341 37.08 -18.59 12.00
CA GLU A 341 38.08 -19.14 12.95
C GLU A 341 38.28 -18.22 14.16
N LYS A 342 38.33 -16.88 13.94
CA LYS A 342 38.46 -15.88 15.01
C LYS A 342 37.37 -16.02 16.09
N TYR A 343 36.15 -16.38 15.71
CA TYR A 343 35.04 -16.55 16.65
C TYR A 343 34.79 -18.03 17.05
N GLY A 344 35.81 -18.87 16.98
CA GLY A 344 35.70 -20.26 17.42
C GLY A 344 34.78 -21.12 16.55
N ARG A 345 34.89 -20.97 15.25
CA ARG A 345 34.10 -21.68 14.23
C ARG A 345 32.60 -21.38 14.31
N THR A 346 32.28 -20.13 14.59
CA THR A 346 30.91 -19.61 14.53
C THR A 346 30.94 -18.19 13.99
N PHE A 347 29.77 -17.58 13.81
CA PHE A 347 29.67 -16.18 13.45
C PHE A 347 28.91 -15.39 14.51
N PRO A 348 29.36 -14.17 14.84
CA PRO A 348 28.65 -13.31 15.77
C PRO A 348 27.32 -12.88 15.22
N LYS A 349 26.37 -12.61 16.10
CA LYS A 349 25.02 -12.19 15.74
C LYS A 349 24.89 -10.68 15.82
N VAL A 350 24.38 -10.07 14.72
CA VAL A 350 24.06 -8.64 14.65
C VAL A 350 22.58 -8.45 14.93
N VAL A 351 22.25 -7.73 16.00
CA VAL A 351 20.87 -7.66 16.50
C VAL A 351 20.07 -6.57 15.82
N ASP A 352 20.60 -5.36 15.75
CA ASP A 352 19.86 -4.18 15.29
C ASP A 352 20.38 -3.64 13.95
N LYS A 353 19.45 -3.34 13.04
CA LYS A 353 19.76 -2.86 11.70
C LYS A 353 20.32 -1.43 11.68
N THR A 354 19.84 -0.58 12.56
CA THR A 354 20.20 0.84 12.60
C THR A 354 21.59 1.01 13.23
N HIS A 355 21.83 0.34 14.36
CA HIS A 355 23.15 0.31 14.99
C HIS A 355 24.19 -0.34 14.07
N ALA A 356 23.84 -1.42 13.37
CA ALA A 356 24.74 -2.02 12.39
C ALA A 356 25.14 -1.02 11.29
N LEU A 357 24.19 -0.25 10.77
CA LEU A 357 24.49 0.75 9.76
C LEU A 357 25.40 1.87 10.28
N GLN A 358 25.18 2.33 11.51
CA GLN A 358 26.04 3.34 12.14
C GLN A 358 27.46 2.81 12.33
N ALA A 359 27.60 1.60 12.86
CA ALA A 359 28.89 0.94 13.04
C ALA A 359 29.64 0.75 11.71
N ILE A 360 28.97 0.30 10.66
CA ILE A 360 29.54 0.12 9.31
C ILE A 360 30.06 1.45 8.76
N ARG A 361 29.29 2.52 8.86
CA ARG A 361 29.70 3.86 8.42
C ARG A 361 30.90 4.37 9.20
N GLN A 362 30.91 4.14 10.50
CA GLN A 362 32.03 4.53 11.36
C GLN A 362 33.29 3.75 10.99
N CYS A 363 33.21 2.43 10.81
CA CYS A 363 34.33 1.63 10.34
C CYS A 363 34.87 2.09 8.97
N ALA A 364 33.97 2.44 8.04
CA ALA A 364 34.40 2.96 6.75
C ALA A 364 35.13 4.31 6.86
N LYS A 365 34.72 5.19 7.77
CA LYS A 365 35.42 6.45 8.05
C LYS A 365 36.82 6.19 8.63
N TRP A 366 36.93 5.30 9.60
CA TRP A 366 38.22 4.90 10.17
C TRP A 366 39.16 4.21 9.15
N ALA A 367 38.56 3.53 8.16
CA ALA A 367 39.30 2.92 7.06
C ALA A 367 39.71 3.90 5.96
N GLY A 368 39.44 5.20 6.13
CA GLY A 368 39.77 6.26 5.15
C GLY A 368 38.97 6.15 3.86
N ILE A 369 37.69 5.73 3.93
CA ILE A 369 36.80 5.72 2.75
C ILE A 369 36.09 7.08 2.70
N ASP A 370 36.80 8.07 2.19
CA ASP A 370 36.44 9.50 2.20
C ASP A 370 36.27 10.10 0.81
N GLU A 371 36.26 9.26 -0.24
CA GLU A 371 36.00 9.70 -1.62
C GLU A 371 34.72 10.54 -1.71
N HIS A 372 34.81 11.76 -2.28
CA HIS A 372 33.66 12.61 -2.52
C HIS A 372 32.72 12.00 -3.54
N THR A 373 31.49 11.83 -3.15
CA THR A 373 30.44 11.15 -3.93
C THR A 373 29.15 11.96 -3.91
N SER A 374 28.43 11.93 -5.00
CA SER A 374 27.08 12.49 -5.09
C SER A 374 26.09 11.43 -5.58
N LEU A 375 24.92 11.40 -4.97
CA LEU A 375 23.83 10.52 -5.39
C LEU A 375 22.57 11.33 -5.68
N SER A 376 21.95 11.07 -6.80
CA SER A 376 20.72 11.71 -7.22
C SER A 376 19.50 10.83 -6.96
N ARG A 377 18.38 11.45 -6.62
CA ARG A 377 17.07 10.81 -6.51
C ARG A 377 15.95 11.79 -6.78
N VAL A 378 14.80 11.31 -7.25
CA VAL A 378 13.61 12.14 -7.37
C VAL A 378 12.85 12.14 -6.04
N GLN A 379 12.66 13.32 -5.45
CA GLN A 379 11.99 13.53 -4.17
C GLN A 379 11.22 14.87 -4.24
N GLY A 380 9.98 14.91 -3.73
CA GLY A 380 9.14 16.10 -3.83
C GLY A 380 8.93 16.59 -5.26
N GLY A 381 8.89 15.67 -6.26
CA GLY A 381 8.77 16.02 -7.67
C GLY A 381 10.04 16.62 -8.32
N GLN A 382 11.14 16.76 -7.57
CA GLN A 382 12.39 17.36 -8.05
C GLN A 382 13.57 16.38 -7.94
N THR A 383 14.59 16.58 -8.75
CA THR A 383 15.84 15.83 -8.61
C THR A 383 16.67 16.42 -7.48
N VAL A 384 16.81 15.67 -6.40
CA VAL A 384 17.62 16.04 -5.24
C VAL A 384 18.96 15.34 -5.33
N VAL A 385 20.06 16.11 -5.33
CA VAL A 385 21.43 15.59 -5.31
C VAL A 385 21.98 15.72 -3.90
N LYS A 386 22.26 14.57 -3.28
CA LYS A 386 22.93 14.50 -1.98
C LYS A 386 24.44 14.35 -2.22
N ARG A 387 25.26 15.29 -1.73
CA ARG A 387 26.71 15.26 -1.77
C ARG A 387 27.27 14.88 -0.40
N GLY A 388 28.39 14.18 -0.37
CA GLY A 388 29.06 13.76 0.87
C GLY A 388 30.23 12.84 0.57
N VAL A 389 30.77 12.22 1.61
CA VAL A 389 31.82 11.19 1.47
C VAL A 389 31.19 9.81 1.31
N LYS A 390 31.85 8.93 0.58
CA LYS A 390 31.36 7.58 0.24
C LYS A 390 30.90 6.79 1.46
N SER A 391 31.60 6.90 2.58
CA SER A 391 31.23 6.25 3.85
C SER A 391 29.84 6.68 4.36
N ASP A 392 29.36 7.91 4.11
CA ASP A 392 28.04 8.38 4.53
C ASP A 392 26.88 7.73 3.74
N PHE A 393 27.16 7.25 2.54
CA PHE A 393 26.19 6.62 1.65
C PHE A 393 26.09 5.10 1.83
N LEU A 394 26.93 4.51 2.70
CA LEU A 394 26.85 3.09 2.98
C LEU A 394 25.49 2.71 3.57
N MET A 395 24.99 1.58 3.13
CA MET A 395 23.77 0.96 3.57
C MET A 395 24.03 -0.53 3.86
N ASN A 396 23.24 -1.16 4.71
CA ASN A 396 23.35 -2.60 4.94
C ASN A 396 23.28 -3.44 3.64
N HIS A 397 22.70 -2.87 2.60
CA HIS A 397 22.57 -3.53 1.29
C HIS A 397 23.77 -3.26 0.38
N THR A 398 24.66 -2.33 0.74
CA THR A 398 25.89 -2.04 -0.01
C THR A 398 26.79 -3.28 -0.09
N ALA A 399 26.91 -4.07 0.98
CA ALA A 399 27.66 -5.32 0.97
C ALA A 399 27.28 -6.24 -0.20
N ARG A 400 25.98 -6.45 -0.40
CA ARG A 400 25.49 -7.29 -1.50
C ARG A 400 25.75 -6.68 -2.88
N ARG A 401 25.68 -5.35 -3.01
CA ARG A 401 26.05 -4.67 -4.26
C ARG A 401 27.55 -4.82 -4.53
N SER A 402 28.38 -4.64 -3.51
CA SER A 402 29.83 -4.81 -3.61
C SER A 402 30.18 -6.21 -4.10
N PHE A 403 29.59 -7.25 -3.47
CA PHE A 403 29.77 -8.63 -3.95
C PHE A 403 29.41 -8.77 -5.43
N ALA A 404 28.20 -8.36 -5.81
CA ALA A 404 27.72 -8.54 -7.17
C ALA A 404 28.56 -7.79 -8.19
N THR A 405 28.93 -6.51 -7.89
CA THR A 405 29.72 -5.67 -8.79
C THR A 405 31.16 -6.16 -8.90
N ASN A 406 31.83 -6.49 -7.79
CA ASN A 406 33.21 -6.97 -7.82
C ASN A 406 33.34 -8.32 -8.54
N MET A 407 32.37 -9.25 -8.32
CA MET A 407 32.38 -10.53 -9.05
C MET A 407 32.10 -10.34 -10.53
N TYR A 408 31.20 -9.42 -10.90
CA TYR A 408 30.95 -9.07 -12.30
C TYR A 408 32.19 -8.48 -12.96
N LEU A 409 32.88 -7.54 -12.29
CA LEU A 409 34.12 -6.92 -12.79
C LEU A 409 35.26 -7.95 -12.96
N LYS A 410 35.26 -9.03 -12.18
CA LYS A 410 36.18 -10.17 -12.34
C LYS A 410 35.84 -11.10 -13.50
N GLY A 411 34.75 -10.85 -14.21
CA GLY A 411 34.29 -11.67 -15.34
C GLY A 411 33.51 -12.92 -14.90
N VAL A 412 33.08 -13.03 -13.65
CA VAL A 412 32.19 -14.12 -13.21
C VAL A 412 30.86 -14.01 -13.91
N PRO A 413 30.36 -15.07 -14.59
CA PRO A 413 29.10 -15.01 -15.30
C PRO A 413 27.93 -14.56 -14.42
N PRO A 414 27.07 -13.65 -14.86
CA PRO A 414 25.93 -13.17 -14.10
C PRO A 414 25.07 -14.28 -13.48
N ILE A 415 24.84 -15.36 -14.22
CA ILE A 415 24.08 -16.52 -13.75
C ILE A 415 24.68 -17.17 -12.50
N SER A 416 26.01 -17.27 -12.44
CA SER A 416 26.74 -17.82 -11.29
C SER A 416 26.63 -16.91 -10.07
N ILE A 417 26.74 -15.58 -10.29
CA ILE A 417 26.57 -14.60 -9.20
C ILE A 417 25.11 -14.62 -8.70
N MET A 418 24.15 -14.76 -9.63
CA MET A 418 22.73 -14.88 -9.28
C MET A 418 22.42 -16.14 -8.48
N ALA A 419 23.06 -17.27 -8.77
CA ALA A 419 22.92 -18.51 -8.02
C ALA A 419 23.33 -18.33 -6.56
N ILE A 420 24.46 -17.65 -6.32
CA ILE A 420 24.98 -17.35 -4.96
C ILE A 420 24.08 -16.30 -4.26
N THR A 421 23.75 -15.24 -4.96
CA THR A 421 22.96 -14.16 -4.36
C THR A 421 21.46 -14.50 -4.24
N GLY A 422 20.97 -15.54 -4.91
CA GLY A 422 19.57 -15.98 -4.92
C GLY A 422 18.64 -14.98 -5.63
N HIS A 423 19.09 -14.35 -6.72
CA HIS A 423 18.24 -13.59 -7.62
C HIS A 423 17.44 -14.52 -8.55
N THR A 424 16.19 -14.16 -8.82
CA THR A 424 15.30 -14.97 -9.67
C THR A 424 15.23 -14.45 -11.10
N THR A 425 15.52 -13.17 -11.33
CA THR A 425 15.50 -12.55 -12.64
C THR A 425 16.74 -11.71 -12.88
N GLU A 426 17.25 -11.76 -14.11
CA GLU A 426 18.43 -10.98 -14.51
C GLU A 426 18.17 -9.47 -14.41
N ALA A 427 16.98 -8.99 -14.80
CA ALA A 427 16.60 -7.60 -14.69
C ALA A 427 16.70 -7.07 -13.24
N ASN A 428 16.34 -7.88 -12.24
CA ASN A 428 16.50 -7.51 -10.84
C ASN A 428 17.96 -7.60 -10.39
N PHE A 429 18.74 -8.51 -10.94
CA PHE A 429 20.17 -8.62 -10.64
C PHE A 429 20.96 -7.43 -11.21
N MET A 430 20.72 -7.04 -12.46
CA MET A 430 21.44 -5.93 -13.12
C MET A 430 21.30 -4.60 -12.38
N LYS A 431 20.23 -4.40 -11.60
CA LYS A 431 20.10 -3.23 -10.68
C LYS A 431 21.17 -3.17 -9.59
N TYR A 432 21.81 -4.28 -9.29
CA TYR A 432 22.91 -4.38 -8.31
C TYR A 432 24.27 -4.10 -8.91
N ILE A 433 24.44 -4.28 -10.21
CA ILE A 433 25.69 -4.01 -10.91
C ILE A 433 25.84 -2.49 -11.07
N LYS A 434 26.89 -1.95 -10.47
CA LYS A 434 27.21 -0.52 -10.48
C LYS A 434 28.51 -0.29 -11.23
N VAL A 435 28.46 -0.61 -12.51
CA VAL A 435 29.58 -0.54 -13.46
C VAL A 435 29.29 0.54 -14.45
N ASP A 436 30.24 1.46 -14.68
CA ASP A 436 30.17 2.47 -15.69
C ASP A 436 30.55 1.93 -17.09
N LYS A 437 30.41 2.78 -18.11
CA LYS A 437 30.69 2.35 -19.50
C LYS A 437 32.16 1.99 -19.72
N HIS A 438 33.10 2.65 -19.03
CA HIS A 438 34.54 2.37 -19.13
C HIS A 438 34.85 1.03 -18.48
N GLN A 439 34.33 0.76 -17.30
CA GLN A 439 34.49 -0.52 -16.61
C GLN A 439 33.89 -1.69 -17.41
N HIS A 440 32.75 -1.48 -18.11
CA HIS A 440 32.22 -2.47 -19.05
C HIS A 440 33.21 -2.74 -20.21
N ALA A 441 33.81 -1.67 -20.77
CA ALA A 441 34.80 -1.81 -21.81
C ALA A 441 36.06 -2.58 -21.34
N GLU A 442 36.51 -2.33 -20.12
CA GLU A 442 37.62 -3.07 -19.50
C GLU A 442 37.32 -4.56 -19.33
N VAL A 443 36.10 -4.91 -18.89
CA VAL A 443 35.69 -6.33 -18.76
C VAL A 443 35.76 -7.02 -20.11
N VAL A 444 35.31 -6.35 -21.18
CA VAL A 444 35.41 -6.89 -22.57
C VAL A 444 36.87 -6.96 -23.06
N ALA A 445 37.67 -5.92 -22.75
CA ALA A 445 39.10 -5.90 -23.16
C ALA A 445 39.91 -7.06 -22.55
N ARG A 446 39.61 -7.46 -21.31
CA ARG A 446 40.24 -8.65 -20.67
C ARG A 446 39.94 -9.95 -21.40
N ALA A 447 38.77 -10.07 -22.06
CA ALA A 447 38.44 -11.24 -22.87
C ALA A 447 39.23 -11.29 -24.20
N PHE A 448 39.80 -10.16 -24.64
CA PHE A 448 40.67 -10.09 -25.81
C PHE A 448 42.13 -10.35 -25.49
N ALA A 449 42.51 -10.29 -24.20
CA ALA A 449 43.88 -10.60 -23.80
C ALA A 449 44.17 -12.09 -23.99
N PRO A 450 45.37 -12.46 -24.50
CA PRO A 450 45.77 -13.86 -24.57
C PRO A 450 45.69 -14.50 -23.20
N GLN A 451 45.04 -15.64 -23.09
CA GLN A 451 45.08 -16.41 -21.83
C GLN A 451 46.52 -16.91 -21.60
N PRO A 452 47.03 -16.77 -20.35
CA PRO A 452 48.40 -17.23 -20.00
C PRO A 452 48.54 -18.75 -20.13
#